data_f79e427b28dc56bf610d440eae80fdad
#
_entry.id   f79e427b28dc56bf610d440eae80fdad
#
_cell.length_a   1.000
_cell.length_b   1.000
_cell.length_c   1.000
_cell.angle_alpha   90.00
_cell.angle_beta   90.00
_cell.angle_gamma   90.00
#
_symmetry.space_group_name_H-M   'P 1'
#
loop_
_entity.id
_entity.type
_entity.pdbx_description
1 polymer ?
#
loop_
_entity_poly.entity_id
_entity_poly.type
_entity_poly.pdbx_seq_one_letter_code
_entity_poly.pdbx_strand_id
1 'polypeptide(L)'
;TPFIRESKKFTAKNVVNYENYSSERWTVDEPEDYQVIKSIFKHFLPRINFSWNEVLKLRNTEPDIFSLNQHLNRNEGSKMGTGQKLWGRAKRIIPGGNMLLSKRSEMFLPNQWPSYFSRAKGCKVWDLDGNEFLDMSIMGVGTNILGYGNDEVDYAVINAVKKGNMSTLNCPEEVYLSEKLIELHPWAEMVRLARTGGEANAIAIRIARAASKKDKVAICGYHGWHDWYLSANLSDEDNLEG
;
A
#
# COMPACT_ATOMS: atom_id res chain seq x y z
N THR A 1 8.27 -26.09 -2.27
CA THR A 1 7.15 -25.39 -2.91
C THR A 1 5.84 -26.12 -2.65
N PRO A 2 4.69 -25.45 -2.53
CA PRO A 2 3.38 -26.09 -2.37
C PRO A 2 3.12 -27.16 -3.44
N PHE A 3 3.49 -26.88 -4.69
CA PHE A 3 3.35 -27.82 -5.80
C PHE A 3 3.99 -29.20 -5.54
N ILE A 4 5.20 -29.25 -4.96
CA ILE A 4 5.86 -30.51 -4.65
C ILE A 4 5.19 -31.23 -3.47
N ARG A 5 4.78 -30.48 -2.44
CA ARG A 5 4.17 -31.05 -1.23
C ARG A 5 2.74 -31.52 -1.39
N GLU A 6 1.96 -30.82 -2.22
CA GLU A 6 0.50 -30.99 -2.34
C GLU A 6 0.12 -31.79 -3.59
N SER A 7 1.02 -31.89 -4.57
CA SER A 7 0.76 -32.62 -5.80
C SER A 7 0.87 -34.13 -5.59
N LYS A 8 -0.15 -34.87 -6.01
CA LYS A 8 -0.14 -36.34 -6.07
C LYS A 8 0.90 -36.93 -7.05
N LYS A 9 1.60 -36.07 -7.82
CA LYS A 9 2.64 -36.48 -8.78
C LYS A 9 3.98 -36.86 -8.12
N PHE A 10 4.16 -36.51 -6.84
CA PHE A 10 5.40 -36.75 -6.13
C PHE A 10 5.17 -37.61 -4.90
N THR A 11 6.09 -38.54 -4.65
CA THR A 11 6.12 -39.31 -3.41
C THR A 11 6.96 -38.55 -2.38
N ALA A 12 6.36 -38.14 -1.29
CA ALA A 12 7.05 -37.49 -0.19
C ALA A 12 7.40 -38.50 0.89
N LYS A 13 8.68 -38.50 1.34
CA LYS A 13 9.14 -39.27 2.49
C LYS A 13 9.67 -38.31 3.55
N ASN A 14 9.18 -38.41 4.75
CA ASN A 14 9.69 -37.62 5.86
C ASN A 14 10.95 -38.27 6.43
N VAL A 15 12.04 -37.53 6.53
CA VAL A 15 13.27 -37.92 7.20
C VAL A 15 13.31 -37.21 8.55
N VAL A 16 13.19 -37.95 9.63
CA VAL A 16 13.15 -37.43 11.00
C VAL A 16 14.56 -37.50 11.61
N ASN A 17 14.99 -36.42 12.24
CA ASN A 17 16.21 -36.41 13.05
C ASN A 17 15.89 -36.90 14.48
N TYR A 18 16.89 -37.38 15.22
CA TYR A 18 16.73 -37.81 16.62
C TYR A 18 16.28 -36.67 17.53
N GLU A 19 16.78 -35.47 17.30
CA GLU A 19 16.37 -34.26 18.02
C GLU A 19 15.47 -33.38 17.18
N ASN A 20 14.53 -32.73 17.83
CA ASN A 20 13.60 -31.82 17.16
C ASN A 20 14.20 -30.41 17.05
N TYR A 21 14.69 -30.07 15.87
CA TYR A 21 15.18 -28.73 15.51
C TYR A 21 14.16 -27.91 14.71
N SER A 22 12.89 -28.26 14.76
CA SER A 22 11.86 -27.58 13.96
C SER A 22 11.63 -26.11 14.33
N SER A 23 12.11 -25.69 15.49
CA SER A 23 12.08 -24.28 15.93
C SER A 23 13.22 -23.45 15.36
N GLU A 24 14.25 -24.10 14.79
CA GLU A 24 15.40 -23.37 14.24
C GLU A 24 15.02 -22.67 12.93
N ARG A 25 15.38 -21.38 12.84
CA ARG A 25 15.14 -20.56 11.65
C ARG A 25 16.46 -20.05 11.10
N TRP A 26 16.96 -20.71 10.05
CA TRP A 26 18.20 -20.35 9.35
C TRP A 26 17.94 -20.04 7.86
N THR A 27 16.78 -19.54 7.57
CA THR A 27 16.39 -19.01 6.25
C THR A 27 16.79 -17.54 6.16
N VAL A 28 16.80 -16.96 4.96
CA VAL A 28 17.05 -15.54 4.73
C VAL A 28 15.87 -14.98 3.94
N ASP A 29 14.74 -14.79 4.63
CA ASP A 29 13.52 -14.25 4.06
C ASP A 29 13.27 -12.80 4.54
N GLU A 30 13.72 -12.47 5.76
CA GLU A 30 13.54 -11.18 6.40
C GLU A 30 14.87 -10.51 6.74
N PRO A 31 14.92 -9.17 6.94
CA PRO A 31 16.16 -8.47 7.31
C PRO A 31 16.83 -9.01 8.57
N GLU A 32 16.04 -9.43 9.54
CA GLU A 32 16.48 -10.02 10.80
C GLU A 32 17.18 -11.36 10.56
N ASP A 33 16.65 -12.19 9.65
CA ASP A 33 17.28 -13.45 9.22
C ASP A 33 18.68 -13.18 8.63
N TYR A 34 18.78 -12.15 7.79
CA TYR A 34 20.06 -11.75 7.20
C TYR A 34 21.07 -11.34 8.27
N GLN A 35 20.67 -10.62 9.31
CA GLN A 35 21.56 -10.22 10.40
C GLN A 35 22.04 -11.43 11.21
N VAL A 36 21.17 -12.40 11.47
CA VAL A 36 21.55 -13.68 12.12
C VAL A 36 22.60 -14.40 11.28
N ILE A 37 22.32 -14.63 10.00
CA ILE A 37 23.26 -15.33 9.10
C ILE A 37 24.59 -14.58 8.98
N LYS A 38 24.54 -13.25 8.85
CA LYS A 38 25.74 -12.40 8.82
C LYS A 38 26.58 -12.53 10.10
N SER A 39 25.95 -12.60 11.27
CA SER A 39 26.61 -12.77 12.55
C SER A 39 27.25 -14.16 12.68
N ILE A 40 26.55 -15.22 12.22
CA ILE A 40 27.10 -16.57 12.16
C ILE A 40 28.37 -16.60 11.30
N PHE A 41 28.30 -16.05 10.07
CA PHE A 41 29.49 -16.01 9.20
C PHE A 41 30.63 -15.19 9.82
N LYS A 42 30.32 -14.06 10.47
CA LYS A 42 31.30 -13.23 11.16
C LYS A 42 32.01 -14.01 12.28
N HIS A 43 31.29 -14.84 13.04
CA HIS A 43 31.84 -15.67 14.10
C HIS A 43 32.85 -16.67 13.55
N PHE A 44 32.55 -17.31 12.41
CA PHE A 44 33.43 -18.35 11.84
C PHE A 44 34.57 -17.81 10.97
N LEU A 45 34.58 -16.50 10.63
CA LEU A 45 35.67 -15.92 9.80
C LEU A 45 37.07 -16.20 10.39
N PRO A 46 38.10 -16.45 9.55
CA PRO A 46 38.09 -16.44 8.08
C PRO A 46 37.55 -17.73 7.42
N ARG A 47 37.15 -18.70 8.22
CA ARG A 47 36.63 -19.98 7.75
C ARG A 47 35.18 -19.82 7.29
N ILE A 48 34.88 -20.16 6.04
CA ILE A 48 33.54 -20.09 5.44
C ILE A 48 32.87 -21.47 5.30
N ASN A 49 33.62 -22.56 5.50
CA ASN A 49 33.13 -23.94 5.46
C ASN A 49 32.92 -24.44 6.89
N PHE A 50 31.71 -24.31 7.39
CA PHE A 50 31.27 -24.82 8.68
C PHE A 50 29.99 -25.63 8.51
N SER A 51 29.79 -26.63 9.36
CA SER A 51 28.63 -27.50 9.33
C SER A 51 27.48 -26.93 10.13
N TRP A 52 26.26 -27.37 9.85
CA TRP A 52 25.08 -27.01 10.62
C TRP A 52 25.19 -27.42 12.12
N ASN A 53 25.92 -28.51 12.42
CA ASN A 53 26.20 -28.92 13.79
C ASN A 53 27.08 -27.90 14.55
N GLU A 54 27.99 -27.22 13.87
CA GLU A 54 28.81 -26.16 14.48
C GLU A 54 27.95 -24.93 14.75
N VAL A 55 26.99 -24.64 13.86
CA VAL A 55 26.00 -23.55 14.08
C VAL A 55 25.09 -23.88 15.28
N LEU A 56 24.69 -25.15 15.47
CA LEU A 56 23.95 -25.56 16.68
C LEU A 56 24.76 -25.37 17.96
N LYS A 57 26.07 -25.70 17.93
CA LYS A 57 26.93 -25.44 19.07
C LYS A 57 27.05 -23.94 19.36
N LEU A 58 27.24 -23.13 18.33
CA LEU A 58 27.27 -21.68 18.46
C LEU A 58 25.97 -21.11 19.09
N ARG A 59 24.82 -21.66 18.70
CA ARG A 59 23.54 -21.28 19.32
C ARG A 59 23.50 -21.48 20.84
N ASN A 60 24.15 -22.56 21.31
CA ASN A 60 24.19 -22.85 22.75
C ASN A 60 25.20 -21.97 23.50
N THR A 61 26.23 -21.51 22.83
CA THR A 61 27.27 -20.65 23.41
C THR A 61 27.01 -19.16 23.28
N GLU A 62 26.35 -18.74 22.19
CA GLU A 62 26.04 -17.34 21.89
C GLU A 62 24.55 -17.19 21.46
N PRO A 63 23.61 -17.43 22.36
CA PRO A 63 22.16 -17.41 22.02
C PRO A 63 21.68 -16.05 21.55
N ASP A 64 22.34 -14.97 21.90
CA ASP A 64 21.96 -13.58 21.52
C ASP A 64 22.01 -13.39 20.00
N ILE A 65 22.92 -14.06 19.30
CA ILE A 65 22.99 -14.01 17.83
C ILE A 65 21.67 -14.47 17.22
N PHE A 66 21.03 -15.47 17.79
CA PHE A 66 19.82 -16.13 17.28
C PHE A 66 18.53 -15.50 17.81
N SER A 67 18.62 -14.63 18.80
CA SER A 67 17.42 -13.95 19.37
C SER A 67 16.74 -13.00 18.41
N LEU A 68 17.48 -12.43 17.43
CA LEU A 68 17.01 -11.40 16.52
C LEU A 68 15.82 -11.83 15.65
N ASN A 69 15.72 -13.12 15.29
CA ASN A 69 14.68 -13.65 14.43
C ASN A 69 13.74 -14.68 15.11
N GLN A 70 13.86 -14.87 16.41
CA GLN A 70 13.03 -15.86 17.14
C GLN A 70 11.55 -15.54 17.14
N HIS A 71 11.18 -14.26 17.01
CA HIS A 71 9.78 -13.82 16.91
C HIS A 71 9.14 -14.13 15.56
N LEU A 72 9.94 -14.53 14.56
CA LEU A 72 9.46 -14.85 13.21
C LEU A 72 9.05 -16.32 13.14
N ASN A 73 7.82 -16.58 12.72
CA ASN A 73 7.34 -17.94 12.58
C ASN A 73 7.94 -18.66 11.36
N ARG A 74 8.25 -19.93 11.53
CA ARG A 74 8.73 -20.77 10.43
C ARG A 74 7.66 -20.92 9.34
N ASN A 75 8.04 -20.73 8.08
CA ASN A 75 7.16 -20.77 6.91
C ASN A 75 6.04 -19.69 6.89
N GLU A 76 6.12 -18.68 7.72
CA GLU A 76 5.17 -17.56 7.69
C GLU A 76 5.15 -16.93 6.31
N GLY A 77 6.32 -16.66 5.73
CA GLY A 77 6.48 -16.17 4.37
C GLY A 77 5.97 -17.10 3.27
N SER A 78 5.81 -18.41 3.52
CA SER A 78 5.25 -19.35 2.52
C SER A 78 3.71 -19.37 2.52
N LYS A 79 3.09 -18.90 3.59
CA LYS A 79 1.62 -18.78 3.72
C LYS A 79 1.12 -17.39 3.32
N MET A 80 1.97 -16.37 3.37
CA MET A 80 1.62 -15.01 2.98
C MET A 80 1.81 -14.81 1.48
N GLY A 81 0.81 -14.23 0.83
CA GLY A 81 0.89 -13.81 -0.56
C GLY A 81 1.89 -12.67 -0.78
N THR A 82 2.22 -12.43 -2.04
CA THR A 82 3.17 -11.38 -2.45
C THR A 82 2.71 -9.99 -1.99
N GLY A 83 1.41 -9.72 -2.06
CA GLY A 83 0.84 -8.45 -1.62
C GLY A 83 1.01 -8.21 -0.12
N GLN A 84 0.80 -9.24 0.71
CA GLN A 84 0.96 -9.15 2.16
C GLN A 84 2.43 -8.92 2.56
N LYS A 85 3.37 -9.59 1.89
CA LYS A 85 4.81 -9.36 2.09
C LYS A 85 5.21 -7.93 1.72
N LEU A 86 4.69 -7.42 0.61
CA LEU A 86 4.92 -6.05 0.17
C LEU A 86 4.33 -5.05 1.16
N TRP A 87 3.15 -5.32 1.72
CA TRP A 87 2.52 -4.51 2.76
C TRP A 87 3.39 -4.41 4.03
N GLY A 88 3.96 -5.53 4.48
CA GLY A 88 4.93 -5.55 5.58
C GLY A 88 6.14 -4.64 5.31
N ARG A 89 6.66 -4.64 4.07
CA ARG A 89 7.74 -3.73 3.66
C ARG A 89 7.29 -2.27 3.64
N ALA A 90 6.10 -1.99 3.10
CA ALA A 90 5.55 -0.64 3.03
C ALA A 90 5.42 0.01 4.41
N LYS A 91 4.94 -0.72 5.41
CA LYS A 91 4.83 -0.21 6.80
C LYS A 91 6.16 0.20 7.43
N ARG A 92 7.29 -0.32 6.95
CA ARG A 92 8.63 0.06 7.45
C ARG A 92 9.17 1.35 6.84
N ILE A 93 8.67 1.75 5.66
CA ILE A 93 9.22 2.87 4.89
C ILE A 93 8.20 3.97 4.59
N ILE A 94 6.93 3.68 4.76
CA ILE A 94 5.84 4.65 4.54
C ILE A 94 5.04 4.75 5.85
N PRO A 95 4.92 5.93 6.47
CA PRO A 95 4.05 6.12 7.62
C PRO A 95 2.64 5.59 7.36
N GLY A 96 2.17 4.63 8.19
CA GLY A 96 0.88 3.97 7.99
C GLY A 96 0.79 3.01 6.80
N GLY A 97 1.90 2.74 6.08
CA GLY A 97 1.99 1.79 4.98
C GLY A 97 1.49 2.30 3.61
N ASN A 98 0.67 3.31 3.57
CA ASN A 98 0.15 3.95 2.36
C ASN A 98 -0.36 5.37 2.64
N MET A 99 -0.82 6.06 1.58
CA MET A 99 -1.33 7.43 1.65
C MET A 99 -2.82 7.53 2.06
N LEU A 100 -3.58 6.42 2.00
CA LEU A 100 -5.02 6.43 2.24
C LEU A 100 -5.41 5.47 3.35
N LEU A 101 -5.99 5.97 4.43
CA LEU A 101 -6.49 5.17 5.55
C LEU A 101 -7.43 4.04 5.06
N SER A 102 -8.33 4.34 4.13
CA SER A 102 -9.30 3.40 3.57
C SER A 102 -8.69 2.24 2.77
N LYS A 103 -7.38 2.25 2.49
CA LYS A 103 -6.66 1.17 1.79
C LYS A 103 -5.73 0.38 2.70
N ARG A 104 -5.75 0.61 4.00
CA ARG A 104 -4.97 -0.17 4.96
C ARG A 104 -5.54 -1.57 5.12
N SER A 105 -4.69 -2.58 5.03
CA SER A 105 -5.10 -3.98 5.17
C SER A 105 -5.75 -4.28 6.52
N GLU A 106 -5.33 -3.57 7.55
CA GLU A 106 -5.86 -3.68 8.92
C GLU A 106 -7.34 -3.29 9.04
N MET A 107 -7.84 -2.49 8.08
CA MET A 107 -9.26 -2.10 8.02
C MET A 107 -10.18 -3.21 7.52
N PHE A 108 -9.61 -4.29 6.95
CA PHE A 108 -10.36 -5.39 6.33
C PHE A 108 -9.97 -6.73 6.96
N LEU A 109 -8.98 -7.42 6.38
CA LEU A 109 -8.49 -8.72 6.83
C LEU A 109 -6.97 -8.63 7.08
N PRO A 110 -6.54 -8.27 8.29
CA PRO A 110 -5.12 -8.21 8.62
C PRO A 110 -4.41 -9.50 8.23
N ASN A 111 -3.27 -9.40 7.54
CA ASN A 111 -2.45 -10.50 7.04
C ASN A 111 -3.06 -11.38 5.94
N GLN A 112 -4.32 -11.20 5.58
CA GLN A 112 -5.00 -11.95 4.50
C GLN A 112 -5.42 -11.05 3.34
N TRP A 113 -5.62 -9.75 3.57
CA TRP A 113 -5.98 -8.81 2.53
C TRP A 113 -4.89 -8.74 1.46
N PRO A 114 -5.21 -8.82 0.15
CA PRO A 114 -4.22 -8.86 -0.93
C PRO A 114 -3.41 -7.57 -1.09
N SER A 115 -3.84 -6.46 -0.54
CA SER A 115 -3.21 -5.13 -0.39
C SER A 115 -2.81 -4.42 -1.69
N TYR A 116 -2.33 -5.14 -2.70
CA TYR A 116 -1.81 -4.59 -3.96
C TYR A 116 -2.39 -5.31 -5.15
N PHE A 117 -2.66 -4.55 -6.19
CA PHE A 117 -3.15 -5.09 -7.46
C PHE A 117 -2.03 -5.12 -8.50
N SER A 118 -2.10 -6.08 -9.41
CA SER A 118 -1.30 -6.15 -10.64
C SER A 118 -2.05 -5.60 -11.84
N ARG A 119 -3.37 -5.77 -11.86
CA ARG A 119 -4.25 -5.37 -12.94
C ARG A 119 -5.66 -5.14 -12.43
N ALA A 120 -6.38 -4.21 -13.08
CA ALA A 120 -7.81 -4.02 -12.87
C ALA A 120 -8.51 -3.76 -14.23
N LYS A 121 -9.72 -4.28 -14.40
CA LYS A 121 -10.53 -4.07 -15.61
C LYS A 121 -12.03 -4.25 -15.29
N GLY A 122 -12.86 -3.32 -15.69
CA GLY A 122 -14.27 -3.33 -15.31
C GLY A 122 -14.45 -3.33 -13.81
N CYS A 123 -15.12 -4.35 -13.26
CA CYS A 123 -15.25 -4.57 -11.82
C CYS A 123 -14.28 -5.63 -11.25
N LYS A 124 -13.32 -6.09 -12.04
CA LYS A 124 -12.38 -7.13 -11.63
C LYS A 124 -11.02 -6.56 -11.29
N VAL A 125 -10.41 -7.12 -10.24
CA VAL A 125 -9.06 -6.77 -9.78
C VAL A 125 -8.26 -8.05 -9.61
N TRP A 126 -7.01 -8.06 -10.03
CA TRP A 126 -6.06 -9.16 -9.81
C TRP A 126 -4.97 -8.71 -8.85
N ASP A 127 -4.69 -9.55 -7.86
CA ASP A 127 -3.58 -9.31 -6.95
C ASP A 127 -2.21 -9.59 -7.60
N LEU A 128 -1.13 -9.46 -6.81
CA LEU A 128 0.23 -9.71 -7.29
C LEU A 128 0.53 -11.21 -7.52
N ASP A 129 -0.32 -12.09 -7.01
CA ASP A 129 -0.22 -13.54 -7.17
C ASP A 129 -1.13 -14.05 -8.31
N GLY A 130 -1.86 -13.14 -8.98
CA GLY A 130 -2.73 -13.44 -10.12
C GLY A 130 -4.14 -13.92 -9.73
N ASN A 131 -4.50 -13.86 -8.46
CA ASN A 131 -5.85 -14.19 -8.03
C ASN A 131 -6.84 -13.11 -8.47
N GLU A 132 -7.96 -13.51 -9.04
CA GLU A 132 -9.03 -12.61 -9.49
C GLU A 132 -10.04 -12.38 -8.37
N PHE A 133 -10.43 -11.10 -8.19
CA PHE A 133 -11.46 -10.66 -7.26
C PHE A 133 -12.48 -9.79 -7.98
N LEU A 134 -13.72 -9.83 -7.52
CA LEU A 134 -14.73 -8.83 -7.86
C LEU A 134 -14.67 -7.68 -6.85
N ASP A 135 -14.46 -6.48 -7.34
CA ASP A 135 -14.49 -5.27 -6.50
C ASP A 135 -15.94 -4.84 -6.25
N MET A 136 -16.44 -5.15 -5.06
CA MET A 136 -17.76 -4.78 -4.59
C MET A 136 -17.74 -3.49 -3.75
N SER A 137 -16.62 -2.77 -3.76
CA SER A 137 -16.45 -1.49 -3.06
C SER A 137 -16.87 -0.30 -3.92
N ILE A 138 -16.55 0.90 -3.46
CA ILE A 138 -16.74 2.15 -4.20
C ILE A 138 -15.65 2.43 -5.25
N MET A 139 -14.94 1.42 -5.70
CA MET A 139 -13.98 1.43 -6.83
C MET A 139 -13.13 2.71 -6.91
N GLY A 140 -12.07 2.76 -6.09
CA GLY A 140 -11.17 3.92 -6.04
C GLY A 140 -11.82 5.17 -5.43
N VAL A 141 -12.60 4.98 -4.37
CA VAL A 141 -13.31 6.08 -3.64
C VAL A 141 -14.29 6.83 -4.57
N GLY A 142 -15.03 6.06 -5.39
CA GLY A 142 -16.06 6.59 -6.29
C GLY A 142 -15.54 7.24 -7.58
N THR A 143 -14.25 7.14 -7.88
CA THR A 143 -13.66 7.78 -9.07
C THR A 143 -13.82 6.96 -10.35
N ASN A 144 -13.97 5.62 -10.24
CA ASN A 144 -14.03 4.71 -11.38
C ASN A 144 -15.47 4.27 -11.72
N ILE A 145 -16.38 5.21 -11.86
CA ILE A 145 -17.80 4.91 -12.13
C ILE A 145 -18.05 4.19 -13.47
N LEU A 146 -17.14 4.31 -14.44
CA LEU A 146 -17.16 3.56 -15.71
C LEU A 146 -16.51 2.19 -15.62
N GLY A 147 -16.01 1.81 -14.43
CA GLY A 147 -15.17 0.63 -14.26
C GLY A 147 -13.68 0.91 -14.48
N TYR A 148 -12.84 0.00 -14.00
CA TYR A 148 -11.39 0.09 -14.17
C TYR A 148 -10.98 -0.07 -15.62
N GLY A 149 -9.98 0.70 -16.07
CA GLY A 149 -9.36 0.54 -17.38
C GLY A 149 -10.37 0.69 -18.52
N ASN A 150 -11.21 1.73 -18.51
CA ASN A 150 -12.10 2.03 -19.61
C ASN A 150 -11.30 2.40 -20.85
N ASP A 151 -11.51 1.67 -21.96
CA ASP A 151 -10.66 1.78 -23.17
C ASP A 151 -10.76 3.16 -23.82
N GLU A 152 -11.91 3.81 -23.83
CA GLU A 152 -12.08 5.15 -24.40
C GLU A 152 -11.34 6.21 -23.58
N VAL A 153 -11.44 6.12 -22.25
CA VAL A 153 -10.73 7.02 -21.33
C VAL A 153 -9.23 6.80 -21.44
N ASP A 154 -8.77 5.56 -21.39
CA ASP A 154 -7.36 5.20 -21.48
C ASP A 154 -6.75 5.68 -22.80
N TYR A 155 -7.46 5.51 -23.93
CA TYR A 155 -7.03 6.00 -25.23
C TYR A 155 -6.87 7.53 -25.24
N ALA A 156 -7.85 8.26 -24.71
CA ALA A 156 -7.78 9.72 -24.61
C ALA A 156 -6.60 10.20 -23.75
N VAL A 157 -6.37 9.55 -22.60
CA VAL A 157 -5.24 9.85 -21.71
C VAL A 157 -3.91 9.57 -22.37
N ILE A 158 -3.76 8.40 -23.03
CA ILE A 158 -2.53 8.04 -23.75
C ILE A 158 -2.22 9.06 -24.86
N ASN A 159 -3.23 9.50 -25.60
CA ASN A 159 -3.05 10.50 -26.64
C ASN A 159 -2.66 11.88 -26.09
N ALA A 160 -3.26 12.29 -24.97
CA ALA A 160 -2.86 13.52 -24.29
C ALA A 160 -1.40 13.46 -23.81
N VAL A 161 -0.98 12.35 -23.20
CA VAL A 161 0.40 12.15 -22.76
C VAL A 161 1.38 12.20 -23.93
N LYS A 162 1.04 11.60 -25.08
CA LYS A 162 1.89 11.62 -26.28
C LYS A 162 2.06 13.01 -26.90
N LYS A 163 1.09 13.90 -26.73
CA LYS A 163 1.20 15.31 -27.17
C LYS A 163 2.17 16.13 -26.30
N GLY A 164 2.55 15.62 -25.14
CA GLY A 164 3.29 16.33 -24.11
C GLY A 164 2.35 16.94 -23.07
N ASN A 165 2.73 16.79 -21.81
CA ASN A 165 2.03 17.38 -20.67
C ASN A 165 2.94 18.34 -19.91
N MET A 166 2.39 19.13 -18.99
CA MET A 166 3.12 20.11 -18.19
C MET A 166 3.90 21.14 -19.01
N SER A 167 3.38 21.49 -20.18
CA SER A 167 3.96 22.51 -21.06
C SER A 167 3.91 23.90 -20.40
N THR A 168 4.76 24.83 -20.88
CA THR A 168 4.70 26.26 -20.52
C THR A 168 3.39 26.92 -20.98
N LEU A 169 2.78 26.41 -22.05
CA LEU A 169 1.50 26.89 -22.56
C LEU A 169 0.34 26.19 -21.85
N ASN A 170 -0.81 26.86 -21.80
CA ASN A 170 -2.01 26.32 -21.23
C ASN A 170 -2.56 25.15 -22.05
N CYS A 171 -3.25 24.24 -21.37
CA CYS A 171 -3.91 23.09 -21.97
C CYS A 171 -5.31 23.49 -22.44
N PRO A 172 -5.68 23.27 -23.72
CA PRO A 172 -7.01 23.63 -24.19
C PRO A 172 -8.14 22.83 -23.55
N GLU A 173 -7.83 21.61 -23.08
CA GLU A 173 -8.79 20.75 -22.38
C GLU A 173 -9.32 21.37 -21.08
N GLU A 174 -8.60 22.29 -20.44
CA GLU A 174 -9.11 23.07 -19.30
C GLU A 174 -10.32 23.93 -19.70
N VAL A 175 -10.28 24.53 -20.87
CA VAL A 175 -11.39 25.34 -21.40
C VAL A 175 -12.58 24.44 -21.75
N TYR A 176 -12.35 23.38 -22.51
CA TYR A 176 -13.41 22.46 -22.92
C TYR A 176 -14.12 21.80 -21.75
N LEU A 177 -13.37 21.40 -20.71
CA LEU A 177 -13.92 20.86 -19.49
C LEU A 177 -14.76 21.92 -18.75
N SER A 178 -14.27 23.15 -18.66
CA SER A 178 -14.97 24.22 -17.97
C SER A 178 -16.29 24.59 -18.68
N GLU A 179 -16.29 24.67 -20.01
CA GLU A 179 -17.49 24.87 -20.82
C GLU A 179 -18.51 23.74 -20.57
N LYS A 180 -18.04 22.48 -20.54
CA LYS A 180 -18.94 21.34 -20.28
C LYS A 180 -19.51 21.35 -18.87
N LEU A 181 -18.74 21.76 -17.89
CA LEU A 181 -19.22 21.90 -16.51
C LEU A 181 -20.26 23.01 -16.36
N ILE A 182 -20.09 24.15 -17.04
CA ILE A 182 -21.09 25.23 -17.07
C ILE A 182 -22.38 24.77 -17.77
N GLU A 183 -22.28 24.04 -18.88
CA GLU A 183 -23.44 23.44 -19.55
C GLU A 183 -24.24 22.51 -18.63
N LEU A 184 -23.55 21.67 -17.85
CA LEU A 184 -24.17 20.74 -16.89
C LEU A 184 -24.69 21.41 -15.63
N HIS A 185 -24.18 22.60 -15.31
CA HIS A 185 -24.53 23.39 -14.13
C HIS A 185 -24.92 24.81 -14.50
N PRO A 186 -26.13 25.03 -15.09
CA PRO A 186 -26.56 26.34 -15.65
C PRO A 186 -26.60 27.52 -14.65
N TRP A 187 -26.51 27.21 -13.37
CA TRP A 187 -26.41 28.22 -12.30
C TRP A 187 -24.97 28.75 -12.12
N ALA A 188 -23.97 28.10 -12.72
CA ALA A 188 -22.57 28.47 -12.62
C ALA A 188 -22.15 29.34 -13.82
N GLU A 189 -21.47 30.44 -13.57
CA GLU A 189 -20.95 31.33 -14.60
C GLU A 189 -19.45 31.03 -14.92
N MET A 190 -18.71 30.50 -13.95
CA MET A 190 -17.27 30.24 -14.04
C MET A 190 -16.92 28.97 -13.30
N VAL A 191 -15.78 28.36 -13.72
CA VAL A 191 -15.23 27.14 -13.11
C VAL A 191 -13.81 27.38 -12.65
N ARG A 192 -13.47 26.88 -11.46
CA ARG A 192 -12.10 26.79 -10.98
C ARG A 192 -11.71 25.34 -10.78
N LEU A 193 -10.75 24.86 -11.56
CA LEU A 193 -10.25 23.50 -11.47
C LEU A 193 -9.19 23.38 -10.37
N ALA A 194 -9.12 22.20 -9.75
CA ALA A 194 -8.13 21.80 -8.76
C ALA A 194 -7.76 20.34 -8.98
N ARG A 195 -6.64 19.89 -8.43
CA ARG A 195 -6.17 18.50 -8.59
C ARG A 195 -6.81 17.52 -7.63
N THR A 196 -7.25 18.00 -6.47
CA THR A 196 -7.85 17.18 -5.42
C THR A 196 -9.06 17.86 -4.81
N GLY A 197 -9.95 17.07 -4.18
CA GLY A 197 -11.10 17.60 -3.44
C GLY A 197 -10.71 18.53 -2.30
N GLY A 198 -9.63 18.24 -1.58
CA GLY A 198 -9.10 19.12 -0.52
C GLY A 198 -8.63 20.47 -1.05
N GLU A 199 -7.94 20.51 -2.19
CA GLU A 199 -7.57 21.76 -2.88
C GLU A 199 -8.81 22.54 -3.32
N ALA A 200 -9.80 21.87 -3.92
CA ALA A 200 -11.04 22.50 -4.34
C ALA A 200 -11.77 23.15 -3.15
N ASN A 201 -11.86 22.44 -2.03
CA ASN A 201 -12.47 22.96 -0.82
C ASN A 201 -11.68 24.13 -0.22
N ALA A 202 -10.35 24.08 -0.21
CA ALA A 202 -9.50 25.19 0.23
C ALA A 202 -9.72 26.45 -0.63
N ILE A 203 -9.84 26.29 -1.95
CA ILE A 203 -10.17 27.37 -2.88
C ILE A 203 -11.57 27.92 -2.59
N ALA A 204 -12.57 27.06 -2.42
CA ALA A 204 -13.95 27.45 -2.13
C ALA A 204 -14.05 28.28 -0.83
N ILE A 205 -13.37 27.83 0.24
CA ILE A 205 -13.30 28.56 1.52
C ILE A 205 -12.67 29.94 1.34
N ARG A 206 -11.58 30.04 0.59
CA ARG A 206 -10.93 31.32 0.29
C ARG A 206 -11.85 32.27 -0.45
N ILE A 207 -12.54 31.78 -1.47
CA ILE A 207 -13.51 32.56 -2.25
C ILE A 207 -14.65 33.03 -1.34
N ALA A 208 -15.23 32.14 -0.54
CA ALA A 208 -16.32 32.44 0.38
C ALA A 208 -15.93 33.51 1.40
N ARG A 209 -14.75 33.42 2.01
CA ARG A 209 -14.25 34.45 2.93
C ARG A 209 -14.02 35.78 2.26
N ALA A 210 -13.43 35.78 1.07
CA ALA A 210 -13.19 37.01 0.30
C ALA A 210 -14.50 37.70 -0.09
N ALA A 211 -15.49 36.95 -0.55
CA ALA A 211 -16.80 37.47 -0.97
C ALA A 211 -17.64 37.96 0.21
N SER A 212 -17.69 37.19 1.29
CA SER A 212 -18.49 37.51 2.47
C SER A 212 -17.84 38.52 3.43
N LYS A 213 -16.52 38.68 3.34
CA LYS A 213 -15.66 39.42 4.31
C LYS A 213 -15.79 38.88 5.73
N LYS A 214 -16.01 37.57 5.88
CA LYS A 214 -16.16 36.88 7.16
C LYS A 214 -15.12 35.76 7.27
N ASP A 215 -14.55 35.56 8.45
CA ASP A 215 -13.52 34.53 8.71
C ASP A 215 -14.11 33.18 9.12
N LYS A 216 -15.24 33.20 9.86
CA LYS A 216 -15.86 31.99 10.38
C LYS A 216 -16.60 31.22 9.28
N VAL A 217 -16.37 29.90 9.30
CA VAL A 217 -16.99 28.94 8.37
C VAL A 217 -17.66 27.84 9.18
N ALA A 218 -18.96 27.61 8.94
CA ALA A 218 -19.65 26.45 9.49
C ALA A 218 -19.41 25.24 8.59
N ILE A 219 -19.04 24.13 9.17
CA ILE A 219 -18.69 22.89 8.48
C ILE A 219 -19.66 21.79 8.93
N CYS A 220 -20.15 20.99 7.97
CA CYS A 220 -20.97 19.81 8.22
C CYS A 220 -20.51 18.66 7.32
N GLY A 221 -20.18 17.51 7.92
CA GLY A 221 -19.71 16.32 7.22
C GLY A 221 -18.20 16.32 6.90
N TYR A 222 -17.75 15.35 6.10
CA TYR A 222 -16.36 15.19 5.73
C TYR A 222 -16.02 16.04 4.48
N HIS A 223 -14.95 16.84 4.58
CA HIS A 223 -14.50 17.73 3.52
C HIS A 223 -13.02 17.62 3.18
N GLY A 224 -12.41 16.47 3.41
CA GLY A 224 -11.00 16.21 3.10
C GLY A 224 -10.12 16.13 4.35
N TRP A 225 -8.82 16.16 4.11
CA TRP A 225 -7.78 16.00 5.13
C TRP A 225 -6.81 17.19 5.20
N HIS A 226 -7.13 18.29 4.50
CA HIS A 226 -6.31 19.49 4.54
C HIS A 226 -6.40 20.15 5.92
N ASP A 227 -5.33 20.81 6.29
CA ASP A 227 -5.10 21.36 7.62
C ASP A 227 -6.26 22.23 8.14
N TRP A 228 -6.79 23.14 7.29
CA TRP A 228 -7.93 23.98 7.63
C TRP A 228 -9.18 23.21 8.09
N TYR A 229 -9.31 21.96 7.65
CA TYR A 229 -10.45 21.11 7.99
C TYR A 229 -10.12 20.16 9.16
N LEU A 230 -8.93 19.61 9.21
CA LEU A 230 -8.49 18.72 10.29
C LEU A 230 -8.49 19.44 11.64
N SER A 231 -7.98 20.66 11.69
CA SER A 231 -7.99 21.48 12.90
C SER A 231 -9.39 21.80 13.43
N ALA A 232 -10.41 21.74 12.58
CA ALA A 232 -11.81 21.91 13.00
C ALA A 232 -12.49 20.62 13.45
N ASN A 233 -11.99 19.46 13.01
CA ASN A 233 -12.66 18.16 13.20
C ASN A 233 -12.02 17.26 14.27
N LEU A 234 -10.78 17.51 14.65
CA LEU A 234 -10.12 16.79 15.71
C LEU A 234 -10.52 17.43 17.03
N SER A 235 -11.49 16.85 17.73
CA SER A 235 -12.08 17.40 18.96
C SER A 235 -11.46 16.87 20.25
N ASP A 236 -10.50 15.94 20.18
CA ASP A 236 -9.89 15.25 21.31
C ASP A 236 -8.38 15.52 21.47
N GLU A 237 -7.78 14.94 22.50
CA GLU A 237 -6.36 15.11 22.91
C GLU A 237 -5.34 14.76 21.81
N ASP A 238 -5.77 14.10 20.73
CA ASP A 238 -4.96 13.80 19.54
C ASP A 238 -4.92 14.93 18.49
N ASN A 239 -5.47 16.09 18.82
CA ASN A 239 -5.38 17.28 17.99
C ASN A 239 -3.90 17.67 17.81
N LEU A 240 -3.45 17.70 16.58
CA LEU A 240 -2.23 18.40 16.25
C LEU A 240 -2.48 19.89 16.54
N GLU A 241 -1.90 20.39 17.63
CA GLU A 241 -1.86 21.82 17.89
C GLU A 241 -1.18 22.52 16.71
N GLY A 242 -1.97 23.25 15.93
CA GLY A 242 -1.51 24.05 14.80
C GLY A 242 -1.87 25.51 15.01
#